data_5c3e9c497faf87c65baa36ae91b9c919
#
_entry.id   5c3e9c497faf87c65baa36ae91b9c919
#
_cell.length_a   1.000
_cell.length_b   1.000
_cell.length_c   1.000
_cell.angle_alpha   90.00
_cell.angle_beta   90.00
_cell.angle_gamma   90.00
#
_symmetry.space_group_name_H-M   'P 1'
#
loop_
_entity.id
_entity.type
_entity.pdbx_description
1 polymer ?
#
loop_
_entity_poly.entity_id
_entity_poly.type
_entity_poly.pdbx_seq_one_letter_code
_entity_poly.pdbx_strand_id
1 'polypeptide(L)'
;MAVSIAPQQITGLILAGGRGSRMGHVDKGLQAFRGKPLAAHALERLSPQVRRLAINANRHENDYAALGAEFHAPVWLDLLSDFPGPLAGLQSGLTHCATDYLAAVPCDSPLLPADLVARLAEGLELHHADAALAVTGDHDQRQRHPVFCLLKKTLLPSLTQFLQDDGRKMERWFAGIRTAEVHFDDDTAFSNVNTLQELHALESTGKIEKLESE
;
A
#
# COMPACT_ATOMS: atom_id res chain seq x y z
N MET A 1 12.88 1.10 27.89
CA MET A 1 11.63 0.66 27.26
C MET A 1 11.68 1.20 25.84
N ALA A 2 11.71 0.33 24.83
CA ALA A 2 11.60 0.76 23.44
C ALA A 2 10.22 1.42 23.25
N VAL A 3 10.22 2.62 22.70
CA VAL A 3 8.96 3.33 22.38
C VAL A 3 8.41 2.63 21.12
N SER A 4 7.46 1.73 21.30
CA SER A 4 6.82 1.04 20.16
C SER A 4 6.07 2.05 19.28
N ILE A 5 6.28 1.97 17.96
CA ILE A 5 5.56 2.79 16.98
C ILE A 5 4.06 2.46 17.07
N ALA A 6 3.29 3.40 17.62
CA ALA A 6 1.86 3.21 17.82
C ALA A 6 1.05 3.61 16.56
N PRO A 7 -0.13 3.01 16.31
CA PRO A 7 -1.01 3.39 15.20
C PRO A 7 -1.29 4.90 15.11
N GLN A 8 -1.30 5.61 16.26
CA GLN A 8 -1.51 7.06 16.36
C GLN A 8 -0.41 7.90 15.67
N GLN A 9 0.75 7.31 15.42
CA GLN A 9 1.88 7.95 14.76
C GLN A 9 1.94 7.64 13.25
N ILE A 10 0.94 6.92 12.72
CA ILE A 10 0.96 6.39 11.35
C ILE A 10 -0.21 6.94 10.55
N THR A 11 0.07 7.45 9.36
CA THR A 11 -0.92 7.70 8.30
C THR A 11 -0.88 6.55 7.30
N GLY A 12 -2.03 5.96 6.97
CA GLY A 12 -2.19 4.97 5.91
C GLY A 12 -2.46 5.64 4.57
N LEU A 13 -1.81 5.16 3.51
CA LEU A 13 -1.97 5.64 2.14
C LEU A 13 -2.37 4.49 1.23
N ILE A 14 -3.52 4.61 0.59
CA ILE A 14 -3.92 3.72 -0.51
C ILE A 14 -3.37 4.30 -1.81
N LEU A 15 -2.52 3.55 -2.51
CA LEU A 15 -1.96 3.94 -3.81
C LEU A 15 -2.88 3.46 -4.94
N ALA A 16 -3.59 4.40 -5.56
CA ALA A 16 -4.59 4.17 -6.60
C ALA A 16 -4.23 4.77 -7.98
N GLY A 17 -2.98 5.21 -8.16
CA GLY A 17 -2.53 6.03 -9.30
C GLY A 17 -2.03 5.28 -10.55
N GLY A 18 -2.28 3.98 -10.73
CA GLY A 18 -1.76 3.20 -11.87
C GLY A 18 -2.32 3.62 -13.23
N ARG A 19 -1.50 3.61 -14.31
CA ARG A 19 -1.91 3.97 -15.69
C ARG A 19 -3.00 3.07 -16.29
N GLY A 20 -3.35 1.92 -15.68
CA GLY A 20 -4.41 1.01 -16.15
C GLY A 20 -4.23 0.47 -17.59
N SER A 21 -3.03 0.61 -18.20
CA SER A 21 -2.77 0.37 -19.61
C SER A 21 -2.99 -1.07 -20.07
N ARG A 22 -2.95 -2.04 -19.15
CA ARG A 22 -3.09 -3.48 -19.47
C ARG A 22 -4.54 -3.99 -19.44
N MET A 23 -5.47 -3.22 -18.87
CA MET A 23 -6.90 -3.58 -18.75
C MET A 23 -7.82 -2.60 -19.50
N GLY A 24 -7.41 -2.06 -20.66
CA GLY A 24 -8.28 -1.21 -21.46
C GLY A 24 -8.72 0.11 -20.79
N HIS A 25 -7.84 0.75 -20.04
CA HIS A 25 -8.09 1.99 -19.27
C HIS A 25 -9.03 1.87 -18.06
N VAL A 26 -9.35 0.66 -17.63
CA VAL A 26 -10.19 0.43 -16.46
C VAL A 26 -9.37 0.72 -15.20
N ASP A 27 -9.93 1.49 -14.26
CA ASP A 27 -9.31 1.75 -12.96
C ASP A 27 -9.49 0.52 -12.07
N LYS A 28 -8.36 -0.10 -11.66
CA LYS A 28 -8.37 -1.35 -10.90
C LYS A 28 -9.01 -1.18 -9.53
N GLY A 29 -8.70 -0.09 -8.82
CA GLY A 29 -9.21 0.15 -7.48
C GLY A 29 -10.73 0.28 -7.44
N LEU A 30 -11.35 0.66 -8.57
CA LEU A 30 -12.80 0.79 -8.71
C LEU A 30 -13.50 -0.50 -9.19
N GLN A 31 -12.73 -1.58 -9.51
CA GLN A 31 -13.34 -2.85 -9.87
C GLN A 31 -14.02 -3.50 -8.68
N ALA A 32 -15.20 -4.08 -8.93
CA ALA A 32 -15.97 -4.74 -7.89
C ALA A 32 -15.38 -6.11 -7.54
N PHE A 33 -15.15 -6.32 -6.27
CA PHE A 33 -14.81 -7.59 -5.65
C PHE A 33 -15.79 -7.84 -4.50
N ARG A 34 -16.49 -8.98 -4.50
CA ARG A 34 -17.52 -9.29 -3.49
C ARG A 34 -18.52 -8.14 -3.26
N GLY A 35 -18.93 -7.48 -4.35
CA GLY A 35 -19.93 -6.41 -4.32
C GLY A 35 -19.44 -5.02 -3.90
N LYS A 36 -18.13 -4.84 -3.64
CA LYS A 36 -17.51 -3.54 -3.29
C LYS A 36 -16.27 -3.28 -4.15
N PRO A 37 -15.88 -2.02 -4.41
CA PRO A 37 -14.61 -1.70 -5.07
C PRO A 37 -13.41 -2.27 -4.32
N LEU A 38 -12.36 -2.71 -5.05
CA LEU A 38 -11.11 -3.22 -4.45
C LEU A 38 -10.51 -2.21 -3.47
N ALA A 39 -10.51 -0.93 -3.81
CA ALA A 39 -10.00 0.13 -2.93
C ALA A 39 -10.79 0.25 -1.62
N ALA A 40 -12.10 -0.05 -1.62
CA ALA A 40 -12.91 -0.05 -0.39
C ALA A 40 -12.46 -1.17 0.56
N HIS A 41 -12.15 -2.37 0.04
CA HIS A 41 -11.58 -3.46 0.85
C HIS A 41 -10.23 -3.07 1.46
N ALA A 42 -9.35 -2.43 0.66
CA ALA A 42 -8.06 -1.97 1.16
C ALA A 42 -8.23 -0.90 2.26
N LEU A 43 -9.17 0.04 2.12
CA LEU A 43 -9.51 1.04 3.14
C LEU A 43 -10.03 0.37 4.42
N GLU A 44 -11.00 -0.55 4.30
CA GLU A 44 -11.58 -1.27 5.45
C GLU A 44 -10.51 -2.02 6.26
N ARG A 45 -9.55 -2.68 5.57
CA ARG A 45 -8.51 -3.46 6.23
C ARG A 45 -7.37 -2.62 6.79
N LEU A 46 -7.04 -1.48 6.17
CA LEU A 46 -5.98 -0.59 6.67
C LEU A 46 -6.46 0.34 7.78
N SER A 47 -7.74 0.75 7.77
CA SER A 47 -8.32 1.69 8.73
C SER A 47 -8.04 1.36 10.20
N PRO A 48 -8.23 0.13 10.70
CA PRO A 48 -8.00 -0.19 12.11
C PRO A 48 -6.51 -0.21 12.50
N GLN A 49 -5.59 -0.17 11.54
CA GLN A 49 -4.15 -0.30 11.78
C GLN A 49 -3.43 1.06 11.88
N VAL A 50 -4.11 2.17 11.56
CA VAL A 50 -3.50 3.50 11.45
C VAL A 50 -4.40 4.58 12.06
N ARG A 51 -3.82 5.76 12.33
CA ARG A 51 -4.59 6.89 12.88
C ARG A 51 -5.49 7.56 11.84
N ARG A 52 -5.00 7.71 10.63
CA ARG A 52 -5.65 8.44 9.53
C ARG A 52 -5.40 7.69 8.23
N LEU A 53 -6.30 7.88 7.29
CA LEU A 53 -6.17 7.36 5.94
C LEU A 53 -6.11 8.50 4.93
N ALA A 54 -5.48 8.22 3.78
CA ALA A 54 -5.55 9.02 2.57
C ALA A 54 -5.52 8.10 1.35
N ILE A 55 -5.96 8.61 0.22
CA ILE A 55 -5.92 7.91 -1.07
C ILE A 55 -5.05 8.76 -2.01
N ASN A 56 -4.05 8.16 -2.64
CA ASN A 56 -3.34 8.81 -3.73
C ASN A 56 -3.96 8.37 -5.04
N ALA A 57 -4.58 9.31 -5.77
CA ALA A 57 -5.20 9.03 -7.06
C ALA A 57 -5.12 10.27 -7.96
N ASN A 58 -4.70 10.08 -9.23
CA ASN A 58 -4.58 11.14 -10.24
C ASN A 58 -5.70 11.07 -11.30
N ARG A 59 -6.65 10.17 -11.13
CA ARG A 59 -7.83 9.96 -11.98
C ARG A 59 -8.99 9.53 -11.10
N HIS A 60 -10.21 9.72 -11.58
CA HIS A 60 -11.41 9.31 -10.85
C HIS A 60 -11.45 9.87 -9.41
N GLU A 61 -10.95 11.10 -9.22
CA GLU A 61 -10.81 11.74 -7.91
C GLU A 61 -12.14 11.77 -7.14
N ASN A 62 -13.25 12.06 -7.82
CA ASN A 62 -14.57 12.10 -7.21
C ASN A 62 -15.03 10.72 -6.71
N ASP A 63 -14.73 9.66 -7.47
CA ASP A 63 -15.08 8.28 -7.10
C ASP A 63 -14.27 7.86 -5.88
N TYR A 64 -12.96 8.14 -5.87
CA TYR A 64 -12.11 7.88 -4.70
C TYR A 64 -12.46 8.75 -3.49
N ALA A 65 -12.85 10.00 -3.70
CA ALA A 65 -13.32 10.87 -2.61
C ALA A 65 -14.60 10.32 -1.98
N ALA A 66 -15.52 9.81 -2.80
CA ALA A 66 -16.73 9.16 -2.30
C ALA A 66 -16.41 7.89 -1.48
N LEU A 67 -15.48 7.04 -1.95
CA LEU A 67 -15.01 5.86 -1.21
C LEU A 67 -14.30 6.24 0.10
N GLY A 68 -13.49 7.30 0.08
CA GLY A 68 -12.75 7.79 1.23
C GLY A 68 -13.61 8.47 2.30
N ALA A 69 -14.82 8.92 1.95
CA ALA A 69 -15.66 9.75 2.83
C ALA A 69 -15.97 9.08 4.17
N GLU A 70 -16.33 7.79 4.18
CA GLU A 70 -16.63 7.03 5.40
C GLU A 70 -15.42 6.90 6.34
N PHE A 71 -14.21 6.98 5.79
CA PHE A 71 -12.94 6.87 6.51
C PHE A 71 -12.28 8.23 6.79
N HIS A 72 -12.93 9.34 6.42
CA HIS A 72 -12.34 10.68 6.44
C HIS A 72 -11.00 10.74 5.71
N ALA A 73 -10.85 9.95 4.64
CA ALA A 73 -9.63 9.82 3.85
C ALA A 73 -9.64 10.80 2.66
N PRO A 74 -8.85 11.89 2.70
CA PRO A 74 -8.72 12.79 1.56
C PRO A 74 -8.04 12.11 0.38
N VAL A 75 -8.32 12.63 -0.83
CA VAL A 75 -7.58 12.26 -2.04
C VAL A 75 -6.40 13.23 -2.21
N TRP A 76 -5.20 12.68 -2.37
CA TRP A 76 -3.97 13.41 -2.64
C TRP A 76 -3.46 13.09 -4.03
N LEU A 77 -3.20 14.12 -4.83
CA LEU A 77 -2.63 13.99 -6.16
C LEU A 77 -1.11 13.85 -6.10
N ASP A 78 -0.50 13.31 -7.15
CA ASP A 78 0.95 13.38 -7.31
C ASP A 78 1.40 14.83 -7.43
N LEU A 79 2.57 15.13 -6.86
CA LEU A 79 3.14 16.48 -6.91
C LEU A 79 3.82 16.77 -8.25
N LEU A 80 4.15 15.73 -9.01
CA LEU A 80 4.87 15.80 -10.27
C LEU A 80 4.04 15.12 -11.37
N SER A 81 3.68 15.86 -12.42
CA SER A 81 2.77 15.41 -13.48
C SER A 81 3.33 14.30 -14.37
N ASP A 82 4.66 14.16 -14.47
CA ASP A 82 5.33 13.26 -15.42
C ASP A 82 5.93 12.00 -14.79
N PHE A 83 5.69 11.76 -13.51
CA PHE A 83 6.22 10.60 -12.79
C PHE A 83 5.15 9.53 -12.57
N PRO A 84 4.89 8.68 -13.58
CA PRO A 84 3.96 7.58 -13.37
C PRO A 84 4.61 6.50 -12.49
N GLY A 85 3.99 6.20 -11.39
CA GLY A 85 4.40 5.08 -10.56
C GLY A 85 4.26 5.34 -9.06
N PRO A 86 4.41 4.31 -8.23
CA PRO A 86 4.13 4.38 -6.81
C PRO A 86 5.04 5.35 -6.03
N LEU A 87 6.25 5.65 -6.52
CA LEU A 87 7.16 6.61 -5.86
C LEU A 87 6.60 8.04 -5.82
N ALA A 88 5.88 8.48 -6.86
CA ALA A 88 5.24 9.80 -6.86
C ALA A 88 4.11 9.87 -5.82
N GLY A 89 3.32 8.79 -5.70
CA GLY A 89 2.31 8.67 -4.66
C GLY A 89 2.91 8.65 -3.25
N LEU A 90 4.03 7.94 -3.05
CA LEU A 90 4.75 7.97 -1.77
C LEU A 90 5.29 9.36 -1.44
N GLN A 91 5.82 10.10 -2.43
CA GLN A 91 6.27 11.49 -2.24
C GLN A 91 5.10 12.39 -1.82
N SER A 92 3.97 12.29 -2.51
CA SER A 92 2.75 13.01 -2.14
C SER A 92 2.31 12.66 -0.73
N GLY A 93 2.25 11.36 -0.40
CA GLY A 93 1.91 10.86 0.92
C GLY A 93 2.82 11.41 2.02
N LEU A 94 4.14 11.33 1.87
CA LEU A 94 5.11 11.85 2.84
C LEU A 94 5.01 13.38 3.00
N THR A 95 4.67 14.11 1.93
CA THR A 95 4.50 15.57 1.96
C THR A 95 3.28 15.98 2.79
N HIS A 96 2.15 15.33 2.56
CA HIS A 96 0.88 15.68 3.21
C HIS A 96 0.66 14.98 4.57
N CYS A 97 1.43 13.93 4.86
CA CYS A 97 1.35 13.17 6.08
C CYS A 97 1.62 14.07 7.31
N ALA A 98 0.67 14.09 8.25
CA ALA A 98 0.79 14.86 9.51
C ALA A 98 1.43 14.05 10.65
N THR A 99 1.71 12.75 10.43
CA THR A 99 2.26 11.81 11.40
C THR A 99 3.74 11.53 11.10
N ASP A 100 4.43 10.85 12.02
CA ASP A 100 5.86 10.53 11.88
C ASP A 100 6.14 9.43 10.86
N TYR A 101 5.12 8.61 10.55
CA TYR A 101 5.22 7.46 9.67
C TYR A 101 4.10 7.45 8.62
N LEU A 102 4.44 6.93 7.43
CA LEU A 102 3.51 6.67 6.34
C LEU A 102 3.50 5.16 6.05
N ALA A 103 2.36 4.49 6.21
CA ALA A 103 2.14 3.12 5.75
C ALA A 103 1.46 3.18 4.38
N ALA A 104 2.05 2.56 3.37
CA ALA A 104 1.47 2.53 2.02
C ALA A 104 1.09 1.11 1.61
N VAL A 105 -0.05 1.00 0.90
CA VAL A 105 -0.55 -0.25 0.32
C VAL A 105 -1.18 0.04 -1.05
N PRO A 106 -1.21 -0.92 -2.00
CA PRO A 106 -1.88 -0.74 -3.26
C PRO A 106 -3.41 -0.88 -3.12
N CYS A 107 -4.16 -0.25 -4.02
CA CYS A 107 -5.63 -0.30 -4.02
C CYS A 107 -6.21 -1.63 -4.53
N ASP A 108 -5.41 -2.47 -5.18
CA ASP A 108 -5.80 -3.72 -5.83
C ASP A 108 -5.45 -4.98 -5.03
N SER A 109 -5.18 -4.84 -3.73
CA SER A 109 -4.89 -5.95 -2.80
C SER A 109 -5.95 -6.02 -1.68
N PRO A 110 -7.12 -6.63 -1.95
CA PRO A 110 -8.26 -6.62 -1.03
C PRO A 110 -8.05 -7.49 0.21
N LEU A 111 -7.03 -8.35 0.22
CA LEU A 111 -6.77 -9.32 1.29
C LEU A 111 -5.59 -8.95 2.17
N LEU A 112 -5.08 -7.70 2.11
CA LEU A 112 -3.91 -7.28 2.90
C LEU A 112 -4.03 -7.69 4.38
N PRO A 113 -2.92 -8.13 5.04
CA PRO A 113 -2.97 -8.66 6.39
C PRO A 113 -3.50 -7.66 7.42
N ALA A 114 -4.26 -8.14 8.40
CA ALA A 114 -4.81 -7.28 9.47
C ALA A 114 -3.74 -6.80 10.46
N ASP A 115 -2.58 -7.42 10.47
CA ASP A 115 -1.41 -7.11 11.30
C ASP A 115 -0.24 -6.49 10.49
N LEU A 116 -0.47 -6.13 9.21
CA LEU A 116 0.56 -5.62 8.31
C LEU A 116 1.37 -4.49 8.92
N VAL A 117 0.68 -3.43 9.37
CA VAL A 117 1.34 -2.21 9.85
C VAL A 117 2.08 -2.45 11.17
N ALA A 118 1.51 -3.25 12.07
CA ALA A 118 2.13 -3.61 13.33
C ALA A 118 3.45 -4.39 13.10
N ARG A 119 3.44 -5.39 12.21
CA ARG A 119 4.64 -6.17 11.87
C ARG A 119 5.70 -5.33 11.17
N LEU A 120 5.30 -4.45 10.24
CA LEU A 120 6.23 -3.52 9.60
C LEU A 120 6.85 -2.55 10.61
N ALA A 121 6.07 -2.06 11.58
CA ALA A 121 6.57 -1.19 12.65
C ALA A 121 7.57 -1.90 13.55
N GLU A 122 7.26 -3.13 13.97
CA GLU A 122 8.17 -3.97 14.75
C GLU A 122 9.49 -4.24 14.01
N GLY A 123 9.41 -4.61 12.72
CA GLY A 123 10.60 -4.83 11.89
C GLY A 123 11.45 -3.57 11.72
N LEU A 124 10.81 -2.40 11.54
CA LEU A 124 11.50 -1.11 11.44
C LEU A 124 12.27 -0.78 12.73
N GLU A 125 11.66 -1.01 13.89
CA GLU A 125 12.31 -0.79 15.20
C GLU A 125 13.43 -1.78 15.46
N LEU A 126 13.18 -3.08 15.26
CA LEU A 126 14.14 -4.16 15.51
C LEU A 126 15.43 -3.97 14.72
N HIS A 127 15.33 -3.54 13.47
CA HIS A 127 16.48 -3.34 12.60
C HIS A 127 17.03 -1.90 12.59
N HIS A 128 16.49 -1.01 13.44
CA HIS A 128 16.82 0.42 13.44
C HIS A 128 16.77 1.03 12.05
N ALA A 129 15.79 0.58 11.24
CA ALA A 129 15.65 0.95 9.85
C ALA A 129 14.92 2.30 9.68
N ASP A 130 14.96 2.86 8.46
CA ASP A 130 14.23 4.08 8.10
C ASP A 130 12.97 3.75 7.30
N ALA A 131 12.94 2.54 6.73
CA ALA A 131 11.79 1.95 6.05
C ALA A 131 11.64 0.47 6.41
N ALA A 132 10.44 -0.06 6.32
CA ALA A 132 10.16 -1.50 6.32
C ALA A 132 9.28 -1.85 5.13
N LEU A 133 9.50 -3.02 4.50
CA LEU A 133 8.65 -3.54 3.44
C LEU A 133 8.33 -5.02 3.67
N ALA A 134 7.18 -5.45 3.14
CA ALA A 134 6.77 -6.84 3.21
C ALA A 134 7.56 -7.70 2.21
N VAL A 135 7.87 -8.93 2.62
CA VAL A 135 8.42 -9.99 1.77
C VAL A 135 7.65 -11.28 2.02
N THR A 136 7.51 -12.11 0.99
CA THR A 136 6.91 -13.45 1.08
C THR A 136 7.85 -14.48 0.44
N GLY A 137 7.50 -15.76 0.60
CA GLY A 137 8.28 -16.88 0.06
C GLY A 137 9.59 -17.12 0.78
N ASP A 138 10.09 -18.36 0.67
CA ASP A 138 11.33 -18.80 1.31
C ASP A 138 12.51 -18.80 0.34
N HIS A 139 13.72 -18.50 0.86
CA HIS A 139 15.01 -18.61 0.17
C HIS A 139 14.99 -18.19 -1.32
N ASP A 140 14.95 -19.15 -2.24
CA ASP A 140 15.05 -18.91 -3.68
C ASP A 140 13.74 -18.37 -4.31
N GLN A 141 12.62 -18.42 -3.59
CA GLN A 141 11.31 -17.90 -4.02
C GLN A 141 10.93 -16.58 -3.32
N ARG A 142 11.89 -15.96 -2.65
CA ARG A 142 11.65 -14.72 -1.90
C ARG A 142 11.20 -13.60 -2.83
N GLN A 143 10.01 -13.06 -2.56
CA GLN A 143 9.40 -11.96 -3.29
C GLN A 143 9.27 -10.72 -2.39
N ARG A 144 9.82 -9.59 -2.85
CA ARG A 144 9.65 -8.29 -2.19
C ARG A 144 8.37 -7.62 -2.68
N HIS A 145 7.64 -7.02 -1.75
CA HIS A 145 6.41 -6.25 -2.03
C HIS A 145 6.62 -4.78 -1.64
N PRO A 146 7.39 -4.00 -2.41
CA PRO A 146 7.84 -2.67 -1.99
C PRO A 146 6.71 -1.64 -1.86
N VAL A 147 5.53 -1.92 -2.42
CA VAL A 147 4.33 -1.07 -2.26
C VAL A 147 3.67 -1.27 -0.90
N PHE A 148 3.88 -2.43 -0.24
CA PHE A 148 3.46 -2.66 1.14
C PHE A 148 4.60 -2.26 2.07
N CYS A 149 4.61 -1.00 2.48
CA CYS A 149 5.74 -0.47 3.23
C CYS A 149 5.31 0.49 4.34
N LEU A 150 6.19 0.63 5.33
CA LEU A 150 6.14 1.67 6.37
C LEU A 150 7.40 2.53 6.24
N LEU A 151 7.22 3.82 6.14
CA LEU A 151 8.27 4.80 5.88
C LEU A 151 8.32 5.83 7.00
N LYS A 152 9.50 6.19 7.50
CA LYS A 152 9.67 7.41 8.29
C LYS A 152 9.43 8.65 7.44
N LYS A 153 8.70 9.63 7.96
CA LYS A 153 8.48 10.91 7.27
C LYS A 153 9.78 11.64 6.90
N THR A 154 10.83 11.41 7.66
CA THR A 154 12.17 11.97 7.40
C THR A 154 12.81 11.50 6.10
N LEU A 155 12.24 10.49 5.42
CA LEU A 155 12.68 10.03 4.10
C LEU A 155 12.25 10.93 2.94
N LEU A 156 11.36 11.91 3.16
CA LEU A 156 10.85 12.80 2.10
C LEU A 156 11.97 13.49 1.30
N PRO A 157 13.03 14.07 1.90
CA PRO A 157 14.11 14.69 1.12
C PRO A 157 14.86 13.68 0.24
N SER A 158 15.13 12.47 0.75
CA SER A 158 15.79 11.39 0.00
C SER A 158 14.94 10.96 -1.21
N LEU A 159 13.63 10.77 -1.01
CA LEU A 159 12.73 10.39 -2.11
C LEU A 159 12.61 11.50 -3.15
N THR A 160 12.52 12.75 -2.71
CA THR A 160 12.44 13.91 -3.60
C THR A 160 13.69 14.01 -4.47
N GLN A 161 14.88 13.90 -3.89
CA GLN A 161 16.14 13.92 -4.63
C GLN A 161 16.22 12.75 -5.62
N PHE A 162 15.86 11.53 -5.20
CA PHE A 162 15.85 10.37 -6.07
C PHE A 162 14.95 10.55 -7.30
N LEU A 163 13.77 11.17 -7.12
CA LEU A 163 12.84 11.46 -8.22
C LEU A 163 13.38 12.57 -9.14
N GLN A 164 14.05 13.60 -8.61
CA GLN A 164 14.70 14.67 -9.38
C GLN A 164 15.85 14.14 -10.23
N ASP A 165 16.55 13.09 -9.74
CA ASP A 165 17.64 12.40 -10.44
C ASP A 165 17.12 11.31 -11.41
N ASP A 166 15.86 11.43 -11.88
CA ASP A 166 15.23 10.48 -12.79
C ASP A 166 15.08 9.06 -12.25
N GLY A 167 15.12 8.88 -10.93
CA GLY A 167 14.83 7.60 -10.28
C GLY A 167 13.37 7.19 -10.48
N ARG A 168 13.13 5.93 -10.89
CA ARG A 168 11.76 5.43 -11.19
C ARG A 168 11.44 4.11 -10.49
N LYS A 169 12.44 3.31 -10.17
CA LYS A 169 12.26 1.96 -9.63
C LYS A 169 12.27 1.99 -8.10
N MET A 170 11.22 1.47 -7.47
CA MET A 170 11.12 1.37 -6.02
C MET A 170 12.28 0.60 -5.42
N GLU A 171 12.65 -0.53 -6.02
CA GLU A 171 13.73 -1.39 -5.54
C GLU A 171 15.05 -0.64 -5.46
N ARG A 172 15.33 0.25 -6.45
CA ARG A 172 16.55 1.05 -6.47
C ARG A 172 16.57 2.10 -5.36
N TRP A 173 15.42 2.73 -5.08
CA TRP A 173 15.32 3.68 -3.98
C TRP A 173 15.49 2.99 -2.63
N PHE A 174 14.77 1.88 -2.40
CA PHE A 174 14.90 1.10 -1.17
C PHE A 174 16.32 0.56 -0.93
N ALA A 175 17.06 0.22 -1.99
CA ALA A 175 18.46 -0.21 -1.89
C ALA A 175 19.40 0.92 -1.41
N GLY A 176 19.01 2.18 -1.54
CA GLY A 176 19.77 3.35 -1.10
C GLY A 176 19.49 3.80 0.34
N ILE A 177 18.55 3.15 1.05
CA ILE A 177 18.16 3.50 2.42
C ILE A 177 18.18 2.27 3.33
N ARG A 178 18.22 2.49 4.65
CA ARG A 178 18.16 1.39 5.63
C ARG A 178 16.74 0.82 5.65
N THR A 179 16.57 -0.32 5.03
CA THR A 179 15.26 -0.99 4.86
C THR A 179 15.24 -2.31 5.61
N ALA A 180 14.25 -2.51 6.48
CA ALA A 180 13.92 -3.80 7.06
C ALA A 180 13.00 -4.59 6.11
N GLU A 181 13.29 -5.86 5.92
CA GLU A 181 12.43 -6.79 5.19
C GLU A 181 11.68 -7.66 6.19
N VAL A 182 10.35 -7.57 6.19
CA VAL A 182 9.46 -8.26 7.12
C VAL A 182 8.78 -9.40 6.39
N HIS A 183 9.05 -10.62 6.81
CA HIS A 183 8.50 -11.82 6.18
C HIS A 183 7.03 -12.05 6.58
N PHE A 184 6.21 -12.47 5.61
CA PHE A 184 4.82 -12.90 5.78
C PHE A 184 4.63 -14.26 5.10
N ASP A 185 3.93 -15.18 5.77
CA ASP A 185 3.76 -16.56 5.31
C ASP A 185 2.67 -16.69 4.23
N ASP A 186 1.70 -15.76 4.20
CA ASP A 186 0.57 -15.79 3.26
C ASP A 186 0.86 -14.93 2.01
N ASP A 187 1.32 -15.57 0.93
CA ASP A 187 1.53 -14.93 -0.36
C ASP A 187 0.24 -14.35 -0.97
N THR A 188 -0.91 -14.97 -0.68
CA THR A 188 -2.18 -14.56 -1.27
C THR A 188 -2.65 -13.20 -0.76
N ALA A 189 -2.27 -12.84 0.47
CA ALA A 189 -2.57 -11.56 1.07
C ALA A 189 -1.90 -10.37 0.34
N PHE A 190 -0.81 -10.63 -0.40
CA PHE A 190 -0.05 -9.65 -1.17
C PHE A 190 -0.32 -9.72 -2.68
N SER A 191 -1.22 -10.62 -3.09
CA SER A 191 -1.57 -10.77 -4.49
C SER A 191 -2.35 -9.56 -4.98
N ASN A 192 -1.86 -8.95 -6.07
CA ASN A 192 -2.58 -7.91 -6.79
C ASN A 192 -3.59 -8.55 -7.73
N VAL A 193 -4.80 -8.04 -7.75
CA VAL A 193 -5.81 -8.42 -8.74
C VAL A 193 -5.52 -7.66 -10.03
N ASN A 194 -4.90 -8.34 -11.01
CA ASN A 194 -4.51 -7.73 -12.27
C ASN A 194 -5.47 -8.02 -13.43
N THR A 195 -6.31 -9.05 -13.31
CA THR A 195 -7.25 -9.50 -14.33
C THR A 195 -8.62 -9.84 -13.72
N LEU A 196 -9.66 -9.78 -14.53
CA LEU A 196 -11.00 -10.24 -14.13
C LEU A 196 -11.01 -11.75 -13.80
N GLN A 197 -10.13 -12.53 -14.41
CA GLN A 197 -9.99 -13.96 -14.12
C GLN A 197 -9.40 -14.19 -12.72
N GLU A 198 -8.37 -13.43 -12.33
CA GLU A 198 -7.81 -13.47 -10.97
C GLU A 198 -8.85 -13.02 -9.92
N LEU A 199 -9.65 -12.00 -10.26
CA LEU A 199 -10.74 -11.54 -9.41
C LEU A 199 -11.76 -12.66 -9.15
N HIS A 200 -12.22 -13.33 -10.21
CA HIS A 200 -13.15 -14.46 -10.11
C HIS A 200 -12.55 -15.67 -9.37
N ALA A 201 -11.26 -15.94 -9.55
CA ALA A 201 -10.56 -17.01 -8.84
C ALA A 201 -10.53 -16.73 -7.32
N LEU A 202 -10.20 -15.52 -6.90
CA LEU A 202 -10.23 -15.09 -5.49
C LEU A 202 -11.63 -15.13 -4.88
N GLU A 203 -12.67 -14.77 -5.65
CA GLU A 203 -14.06 -14.89 -5.21
C GLU A 203 -14.48 -16.34 -4.97
N SER A 204 -14.00 -17.25 -5.82
CA SER A 204 -14.32 -18.67 -5.75
C SER A 204 -13.66 -19.35 -4.53
N THR A 205 -12.43 -19.01 -4.22
CA THR A 205 -11.69 -19.56 -3.06
C THR A 205 -12.37 -19.20 -1.73
N GLY A 206 -12.84 -17.96 -1.58
CA GLY A 206 -13.55 -17.56 -0.36
C GLY A 206 -14.99 -18.09 -0.22
N LYS A 207 -15.56 -18.72 -1.25
CA LYS A 207 -16.82 -19.47 -1.15
C LYS A 207 -16.62 -20.88 -0.58
N ILE A 208 -15.44 -21.46 -0.81
CA ILE A 208 -15.10 -22.79 -0.31
C ILE A 208 -14.88 -22.75 1.22
N GLU A 209 -14.16 -21.76 1.73
CA GLU A 209 -13.94 -21.59 3.17
C GLU A 209 -15.23 -21.38 3.98
N LYS A 210 -16.28 -20.79 3.38
CA LYS A 210 -17.59 -20.65 4.05
C LYS A 210 -18.42 -21.93 4.07
N LEU A 211 -18.19 -22.86 3.15
CA LEU A 211 -18.91 -24.15 3.08
C LEU A 211 -18.29 -25.21 4.00
N GLU A 212 -17.03 -25.04 4.41
CA GLU A 212 -16.35 -25.92 5.36
C GLU A 212 -16.49 -25.49 6.83
N SER A 213 -17.09 -24.30 7.09
CA SER A 213 -17.31 -23.76 8.43
C SER A 213 -18.79 -23.80 8.90
N GLU A 214 -19.69 -24.42 8.13
CA GLU A 214 -21.08 -24.77 8.49
C GLU A 214 -21.23 -26.29 8.72
#